data_83fd18011e7c2e0e734beb8e28b52d5f
#
_entry.id   83fd18011e7c2e0e734beb8e28b52d5f
#
_cell.length_a   1.000
_cell.length_b   1.000
_cell.length_c   1.000
_cell.angle_alpha   90.00
_cell.angle_beta   90.00
_cell.angle_gamma   90.00
#
_symmetry.space_group_name_H-M   'P 1'
#
loop_
_entity.id
_entity.type
_entity.pdbx_description
1 polymer ?
#
loop_
_entity_poly.entity_id
_entity_poly.type
_entity_poly.pdbx_seq_one_letter_code
_entity_poly.pdbx_strand_id
1 'polypeptide(L)'
;PHFPNLSVPGAATVGPVMSYEMNDLLELMVEQGASDLHLQVGQPPTLRLSGSMTPIDGPPLTPADTEKLMLSITPDGHVANVKLKGGADFGFAFGEKARFRVSVLKSKANYGMVLRQIPHRMFSLRDIGMPDKIHELLYRPRGLILVTGPTGSGKSTTLASMINYINEARDGHIITIEDPIEYYHAHKRCVVTQREVHVDVPSFSEAIRHALRQDPDVILVGEMRDLETIEAAISAAETGHLVFGTLHTNSAAKTVDRIVDAFPANMKDMIRTQLASSLV
;
A
#
# COMPACT_ATOMS: atom_id res chain seq x y z
N PRO A 1 52.06 -22.15 -55.16
CA PRO A 1 51.69 -22.33 -53.80
C PRO A 1 50.36 -21.61 -53.53
N HIS A 2 49.37 -22.43 -53.33
CA HIS A 2 48.01 -22.00 -52.94
C HIS A 2 48.02 -21.65 -51.48
N PHE A 3 47.48 -20.46 -51.09
CA PHE A 3 47.10 -20.15 -49.76
C PHE A 3 45.60 -20.36 -49.62
N PRO A 4 45.10 -21.12 -48.64
CA PRO A 4 43.66 -21.28 -48.40
C PRO A 4 43.09 -20.04 -47.74
N ASN A 5 41.93 -19.59 -48.21
CA ASN A 5 41.09 -18.56 -47.65
C ASN A 5 40.72 -18.92 -46.19
N LEU A 6 41.15 -18.09 -45.25
CA LEU A 6 40.61 -18.05 -43.88
C LEU A 6 39.31 -17.24 -43.90
N SER A 7 38.19 -17.93 -43.91
CA SER A 7 36.88 -17.33 -43.65
C SER A 7 36.82 -16.93 -42.16
N VAL A 8 36.60 -15.65 -41.91
CA VAL A 8 36.27 -15.11 -40.56
C VAL A 8 34.90 -15.69 -40.16
N PRO A 9 34.76 -16.32 -38.97
CA PRO A 9 33.47 -16.78 -38.51
C PRO A 9 32.55 -15.59 -38.33
N GLY A 10 31.29 -15.76 -38.79
CA GLY A 10 30.29 -14.73 -38.95
C GLY A 10 30.05 -13.86 -37.70
N ALA A 11 29.80 -12.60 -38.00
CA ALA A 11 29.13 -11.69 -37.08
C ALA A 11 27.84 -12.36 -36.60
N ALA A 12 27.73 -12.52 -35.28
CA ALA A 12 26.49 -12.92 -34.65
C ALA A 12 25.41 -11.91 -35.07
N THR A 13 24.44 -12.38 -35.82
CA THR A 13 23.22 -11.64 -36.08
C THR A 13 22.62 -11.33 -34.70
N VAL A 14 22.70 -10.09 -34.30
CA VAL A 14 21.94 -9.59 -33.15
C VAL A 14 20.47 -9.77 -33.55
N GLY A 15 19.82 -10.79 -33.03
CA GLY A 15 18.38 -10.96 -33.15
C GLY A 15 17.68 -9.71 -32.61
N PRO A 16 16.41 -9.47 -32.93
CA PRO A 16 15.72 -8.30 -32.48
C PRO A 16 15.88 -8.22 -30.95
N VAL A 17 16.42 -7.08 -30.48
CA VAL A 17 16.53 -6.78 -29.07
C VAL A 17 15.10 -6.73 -28.57
N MET A 18 14.60 -7.78 -27.89
CA MET A 18 13.32 -7.77 -27.25
C MET A 18 13.42 -6.76 -26.11
N SER A 19 12.87 -5.58 -26.33
CA SER A 19 12.74 -4.56 -25.33
C SER A 19 11.51 -4.89 -24.47
N TYR A 20 11.69 -5.11 -23.17
CA TYR A 20 10.57 -5.24 -22.26
C TYR A 20 9.89 -3.89 -22.08
N GLU A 21 8.56 -3.88 -22.16
CA GLU A 21 7.74 -2.73 -21.83
C GLU A 21 6.97 -3.01 -20.54
N MET A 22 6.86 -2.00 -19.66
CA MET A 22 6.24 -2.18 -18.35
C MET A 22 4.76 -2.61 -18.47
N ASN A 23 4.02 -2.04 -19.41
CA ASN A 23 2.62 -2.38 -19.63
C ASN A 23 2.42 -3.86 -19.96
N ASP A 24 3.27 -4.41 -20.82
CA ASP A 24 3.19 -5.83 -21.24
C ASP A 24 3.47 -6.76 -20.05
N LEU A 25 4.46 -6.39 -19.23
CA LEU A 25 4.80 -7.14 -18.01
C LEU A 25 3.68 -7.10 -16.99
N LEU A 26 3.00 -5.97 -16.82
CA LEU A 26 1.87 -5.82 -15.92
C LEU A 26 0.63 -6.56 -16.42
N GLU A 27 0.35 -6.53 -17.72
CA GLU A 27 -0.72 -7.33 -18.32
C GLU A 27 -0.49 -8.83 -18.08
N LEU A 28 0.71 -9.31 -18.40
CA LEU A 28 1.09 -10.71 -18.18
C LEU A 28 0.96 -11.11 -16.71
N MET A 29 1.38 -10.23 -15.78
CA MET A 29 1.24 -10.46 -14.34
C MET A 29 -0.21 -10.65 -13.93
N VAL A 30 -1.12 -9.81 -14.44
CA VAL A 30 -2.56 -9.87 -14.15
C VAL A 30 -3.19 -11.12 -14.78
N GLU A 31 -2.90 -11.40 -16.05
CA GLU A 31 -3.44 -12.56 -16.78
C GLU A 31 -3.05 -13.89 -16.15
N GLN A 32 -1.82 -13.99 -15.66
CA GLN A 32 -1.31 -15.21 -15.03
C GLN A 32 -1.66 -15.32 -13.53
N GLY A 33 -2.27 -14.29 -12.95
CA GLY A 33 -2.59 -14.25 -11.53
C GLY A 33 -1.35 -14.28 -10.64
N ALA A 34 -0.26 -13.66 -11.08
CA ALA A 34 0.98 -13.59 -10.32
C ALA A 34 0.83 -12.64 -9.14
N SER A 35 1.38 -12.99 -7.99
CA SER A 35 1.35 -12.13 -6.80
C SER A 35 2.39 -11.03 -6.85
N ASP A 36 3.57 -11.30 -7.43
CA ASP A 36 4.68 -10.34 -7.51
C ASP A 36 5.41 -10.45 -8.87
N LEU A 37 5.93 -9.31 -9.33
CA LEU A 37 6.86 -9.20 -10.46
C LEU A 37 8.19 -8.65 -9.93
N HIS A 38 9.27 -9.34 -10.24
CA HIS A 38 10.63 -8.96 -9.86
C HIS A 38 11.43 -8.56 -11.11
N LEU A 39 12.01 -7.36 -11.07
CA LEU A 39 12.83 -6.79 -12.13
C LEU A 39 14.22 -6.51 -11.56
N GLN A 40 15.21 -7.33 -11.93
CA GLN A 40 16.58 -7.22 -11.44
C GLN A 40 17.57 -7.37 -12.60
N VAL A 41 18.64 -6.60 -12.58
CA VAL A 41 19.73 -6.72 -13.59
C VAL A 41 20.35 -8.12 -13.56
N GLY A 42 20.56 -8.69 -14.75
CA GLY A 42 21.17 -10.00 -14.91
C GLY A 42 20.20 -11.19 -14.79
N GLN A 43 18.91 -10.92 -14.65
CA GLN A 43 17.85 -11.93 -14.65
C GLN A 43 16.73 -11.48 -15.61
N PRO A 44 16.05 -12.40 -16.29
CA PRO A 44 14.81 -12.08 -16.98
C PRO A 44 13.76 -11.55 -15.96
N PRO A 45 12.76 -10.76 -16.40
CA PRO A 45 11.62 -10.45 -15.56
C PRO A 45 11.04 -11.73 -14.96
N THR A 46 10.79 -11.75 -13.65
CA THR A 46 10.44 -12.97 -12.94
C THR A 46 9.14 -12.78 -12.18
N LEU A 47 8.15 -13.63 -12.44
CA LEU A 47 6.86 -13.66 -11.76
C LEU A 47 6.90 -14.56 -10.53
N ARG A 48 6.13 -14.23 -9.51
CA ARG A 48 5.80 -15.16 -8.43
C ARG A 48 4.41 -15.75 -8.68
N LEU A 49 4.38 -17.02 -9.07
CA LEU A 49 3.17 -17.79 -9.35
C LEU A 49 2.98 -18.84 -8.25
N SER A 50 1.88 -18.78 -7.51
CA SER A 50 1.58 -19.73 -6.42
C SER A 50 2.77 -19.96 -5.47
N GLY A 51 3.52 -18.90 -5.16
CA GLY A 51 4.69 -18.93 -4.29
C GLY A 51 6.02 -19.23 -4.99
N SER A 52 6.02 -19.77 -6.19
CA SER A 52 7.23 -20.13 -6.96
C SER A 52 7.70 -18.96 -7.83
N MET A 53 9.03 -18.80 -7.94
CA MET A 53 9.64 -17.80 -8.82
C MET A 53 9.76 -18.38 -10.23
N THR A 54 9.07 -17.79 -11.20
CA THR A 54 9.00 -18.23 -12.59
C THR A 54 9.53 -17.14 -13.51
N PRO A 55 10.72 -17.30 -14.10
CA PRO A 55 11.24 -16.35 -15.08
C PRO A 55 10.35 -16.31 -16.34
N ILE A 56 10.19 -15.14 -16.90
CA ILE A 56 9.56 -14.94 -18.21
C ILE A 56 10.59 -15.30 -19.29
N ASP A 57 10.15 -15.98 -20.34
CA ASP A 57 11.02 -16.31 -21.47
C ASP A 57 11.56 -15.04 -22.14
N GLY A 58 12.88 -14.90 -22.19
CA GLY A 58 13.54 -13.77 -22.80
C GLY A 58 14.93 -13.48 -22.23
N PRO A 59 15.61 -12.46 -22.72
CA PRO A 59 16.96 -12.12 -22.28
C PRO A 59 16.97 -11.56 -20.84
N PRO A 60 18.11 -11.70 -20.12
CA PRO A 60 18.31 -11.01 -18.86
C PRO A 60 18.23 -9.49 -19.01
N LEU A 61 17.64 -8.82 -18.03
CA LEU A 61 17.56 -7.36 -17.96
C LEU A 61 18.94 -6.73 -17.83
N THR A 62 19.20 -5.71 -18.62
CA THR A 62 20.38 -4.85 -18.50
C THR A 62 20.15 -3.70 -17.53
N PRO A 63 21.20 -2.98 -17.07
CA PRO A 63 21.03 -1.76 -16.29
C PRO A 63 20.13 -0.70 -16.96
N ALA A 64 20.24 -0.57 -18.29
CA ALA A 64 19.41 0.37 -19.05
C ALA A 64 17.92 -0.05 -19.09
N ASP A 65 17.64 -1.35 -19.17
CA ASP A 65 16.28 -1.87 -19.14
C ASP A 65 15.61 -1.60 -17.79
N THR A 66 16.31 -1.91 -16.69
CA THR A 66 15.73 -1.67 -15.34
C THR A 66 15.54 -0.18 -15.06
N GLU A 67 16.43 0.68 -15.51
CA GLU A 67 16.26 2.13 -15.40
C GLU A 67 15.08 2.63 -16.24
N LYS A 68 14.96 2.21 -17.51
CA LYS A 68 13.83 2.55 -18.38
C LYS A 68 12.49 2.12 -17.75
N LEU A 69 12.40 0.86 -17.31
CA LEU A 69 11.21 0.30 -16.68
C LEU A 69 10.85 1.06 -15.37
N MET A 70 11.85 1.38 -14.57
CA MET A 70 11.65 2.17 -13.34
C MET A 70 11.09 3.57 -13.66
N LEU A 71 11.70 4.28 -14.58
CA LEU A 71 11.28 5.64 -14.94
C LEU A 71 9.90 5.68 -15.59
N SER A 72 9.44 4.60 -16.22
CA SER A 72 8.14 4.57 -16.89
C SER A 72 6.93 4.65 -15.97
N ILE A 73 7.07 4.25 -14.68
CA ILE A 73 5.97 4.22 -13.71
C ILE A 73 6.26 4.95 -12.41
N THR A 74 7.49 5.40 -12.19
CA THR A 74 7.88 6.05 -10.92
C THR A 74 7.65 7.56 -11.00
N PRO A 75 6.82 8.15 -10.12
CA PRO A 75 6.63 9.60 -10.05
C PRO A 75 7.95 10.33 -9.75
N ASP A 76 8.10 11.55 -10.27
CA ASP A 76 9.34 12.36 -10.16
C ASP A 76 9.85 12.52 -8.72
N GLY A 77 8.94 12.74 -7.76
CA GLY A 77 9.28 12.85 -6.35
C GLY A 77 9.91 11.57 -5.79
N HIS A 78 9.42 10.41 -6.22
CA HIS A 78 9.98 9.11 -5.82
C HIS A 78 11.29 8.81 -6.54
N VAL A 79 11.44 9.23 -7.81
CA VAL A 79 12.73 9.13 -8.52
C VAL A 79 13.84 9.88 -7.77
N ALA A 80 13.53 11.09 -7.26
CA ALA A 80 14.45 11.85 -6.43
C ALA A 80 14.82 11.10 -5.13
N ASN A 81 13.84 10.50 -4.46
CA ASN A 81 14.06 9.69 -3.27
C ASN A 81 14.94 8.46 -3.55
N VAL A 82 14.69 7.73 -4.64
CA VAL A 82 15.51 6.57 -5.04
C VAL A 82 16.96 7.00 -5.29
N LYS A 83 17.18 8.15 -5.95
CA LYS A 83 18.53 8.68 -6.18
C LYS A 83 19.24 9.05 -4.88
N LEU A 84 18.54 9.67 -3.93
CA LEU A 84 19.10 10.18 -2.69
C LEU A 84 19.21 9.11 -1.60
N LYS A 85 18.15 8.30 -1.41
CA LYS A 85 18.02 7.35 -0.28
C LYS A 85 18.23 5.89 -0.68
N GLY A 86 18.32 5.60 -1.98
CA GLY A 86 18.52 4.23 -2.49
C GLY A 86 17.25 3.40 -2.63
N GLY A 87 16.08 3.94 -2.35
CA GLY A 87 14.80 3.25 -2.52
C GLY A 87 13.59 4.18 -2.39
N ALA A 88 12.43 3.70 -2.88
CA ALA A 88 11.13 4.32 -2.71
C ALA A 88 10.03 3.27 -2.82
N ASP A 89 8.96 3.45 -2.05
CA ASP A 89 7.74 2.65 -2.11
C ASP A 89 6.57 3.56 -2.48
N PHE A 90 5.67 3.09 -3.36
CA PHE A 90 4.48 3.85 -3.78
C PHE A 90 3.41 2.93 -4.36
N GLY A 91 2.17 3.43 -4.43
CA GLY A 91 1.08 2.78 -5.14
C GLY A 91 1.09 3.11 -6.63
N PHE A 92 0.81 2.13 -7.50
CA PHE A 92 0.67 2.32 -8.94
C PHE A 92 -0.64 1.70 -9.45
N ALA A 93 -1.46 2.51 -10.13
CA ALA A 93 -2.71 2.06 -10.74
C ALA A 93 -2.46 1.73 -12.22
N PHE A 94 -2.79 0.50 -12.62
CA PHE A 94 -2.76 0.06 -14.02
C PHE A 94 -4.17 0.15 -14.62
N GLY A 95 -4.58 1.37 -14.91
CA GLY A 95 -5.96 1.67 -15.30
C GLY A 95 -6.95 1.16 -14.24
N GLU A 96 -8.04 0.57 -14.71
CA GLU A 96 -9.03 -0.11 -13.85
C GLU A 96 -8.74 -1.62 -13.70
N LYS A 97 -7.70 -2.14 -14.37
CA LYS A 97 -7.38 -3.57 -14.43
C LYS A 97 -6.78 -4.10 -13.13
N ALA A 98 -5.83 -3.35 -12.57
CA ALA A 98 -5.10 -3.79 -11.37
C ALA A 98 -4.44 -2.61 -10.65
N ARG A 99 -4.03 -2.85 -9.41
CA ARG A 99 -3.21 -1.95 -8.62
C ARG A 99 -2.01 -2.69 -8.08
N PHE A 100 -0.89 -1.99 -7.98
CA PHE A 100 0.37 -2.55 -7.53
C PHE A 100 0.97 -1.68 -6.43
N ARG A 101 1.53 -2.32 -5.41
CA ARG A 101 2.52 -1.72 -4.54
C ARG A 101 3.88 -1.91 -5.20
N VAL A 102 4.54 -0.81 -5.48
CA VAL A 102 5.84 -0.78 -6.14
C VAL A 102 6.92 -0.45 -5.13
N SER A 103 7.93 -1.31 -5.04
CA SER A 103 9.16 -1.04 -4.29
C SER A 103 10.32 -0.93 -5.27
N VAL A 104 10.90 0.25 -5.37
CA VAL A 104 12.10 0.52 -6.14
C VAL A 104 13.30 0.49 -5.20
N LEU A 105 14.37 -0.14 -5.61
CA LEU A 105 15.59 -0.26 -4.83
C LEU A 105 16.86 -0.10 -5.69
N LYS A 106 17.95 0.28 -5.05
CA LYS A 106 19.30 0.21 -5.64
C LYS A 106 20.05 -1.01 -5.12
N SER A 107 20.64 -1.78 -6.02
CA SER A 107 21.52 -2.90 -5.71
C SER A 107 22.72 -2.89 -6.66
N LYS A 108 23.94 -2.91 -6.10
CA LYS A 108 25.20 -2.88 -6.91
C LYS A 108 25.21 -1.72 -7.91
N ALA A 109 24.77 -0.53 -7.47
CA ALA A 109 24.62 0.70 -8.26
C ALA A 109 23.56 0.65 -9.38
N ASN A 110 22.83 -0.45 -9.55
CA ASN A 110 21.73 -0.57 -10.52
C ASN A 110 20.37 -0.43 -9.85
N TYR A 111 19.34 -0.11 -10.63
CA TYR A 111 17.96 -0.13 -10.16
C TYR A 111 17.37 -1.54 -10.22
N GLY A 112 16.55 -1.85 -9.25
CA GLY A 112 15.69 -3.03 -9.24
C GLY A 112 14.31 -2.65 -8.76
N MET A 113 13.31 -3.49 -9.06
CA MET A 113 11.92 -3.26 -8.67
C MET A 113 11.26 -4.56 -8.24
N VAL A 114 10.37 -4.43 -7.27
CA VAL A 114 9.39 -5.47 -6.94
C VAL A 114 8.01 -4.84 -6.98
N LEU A 115 7.14 -5.39 -7.83
CA LEU A 115 5.75 -4.95 -7.92
C LEU A 115 4.87 -6.06 -7.34
N ARG A 116 4.08 -5.74 -6.33
CA ARG A 116 3.11 -6.66 -5.72
C ARG A 116 1.71 -6.27 -6.16
N GLN A 117 0.97 -7.24 -6.71
CA GLN A 117 -0.42 -7.02 -7.06
C GLN A 117 -1.27 -6.90 -5.78
N ILE A 118 -2.03 -5.82 -5.69
CA ILE A 118 -3.00 -5.60 -4.63
C ILE A 118 -4.33 -6.22 -5.08
N PRO A 119 -5.00 -7.04 -4.24
CA PRO A 119 -6.29 -7.62 -4.59
C PRO A 119 -7.29 -6.54 -4.97
N HIS A 120 -7.88 -6.66 -6.16
CA HIS A 120 -8.85 -5.68 -6.68
C HIS A 120 -10.28 -5.93 -6.16
N ARG A 121 -10.53 -7.12 -5.61
CA ARG A 121 -11.86 -7.50 -5.13
C ARG A 121 -12.15 -6.90 -3.76
N MET A 122 -13.18 -6.04 -3.70
CA MET A 122 -13.76 -5.61 -2.44
C MET A 122 -14.57 -6.76 -1.83
N PHE A 123 -14.27 -7.12 -0.59
CA PHE A 123 -15.01 -8.14 0.16
C PHE A 123 -16.12 -7.48 0.98
N SER A 124 -17.26 -8.14 1.08
CA SER A 124 -18.29 -7.74 2.04
C SER A 124 -17.88 -8.19 3.46
N LEU A 125 -18.49 -7.60 4.49
CA LEU A 125 -18.28 -8.02 5.88
C LEU A 125 -18.60 -9.51 6.09
N ARG A 126 -19.61 -10.03 5.37
CA ARG A 126 -19.98 -11.44 5.40
C ARG A 126 -18.92 -12.34 4.76
N ASP A 127 -18.33 -11.91 3.63
CA ASP A 127 -17.29 -12.72 2.95
C ASP A 127 -16.06 -12.91 3.83
N ILE A 128 -15.75 -11.95 4.71
CA ILE A 128 -14.64 -12.04 5.65
C ILE A 128 -15.04 -12.63 7.02
N GLY A 129 -16.28 -13.13 7.13
CA GLY A 129 -16.76 -13.80 8.35
C GLY A 129 -17.02 -12.89 9.54
N MET A 130 -17.25 -11.60 9.33
CA MET A 130 -17.59 -10.67 10.42
C MET A 130 -19.00 -10.93 10.95
N PRO A 131 -19.18 -10.95 12.29
CA PRO A 131 -20.50 -11.12 12.89
C PRO A 131 -21.38 -9.89 12.63
N ASP A 132 -22.70 -10.09 12.51
CA ASP A 132 -23.65 -9.01 12.26
C ASP A 132 -23.59 -7.87 13.29
N LYS A 133 -23.14 -8.17 14.49
CA LYS A 133 -22.97 -7.20 15.57
C LYS A 133 -21.99 -6.06 15.23
N ILE A 134 -21.09 -6.27 14.26
CA ILE A 134 -20.15 -5.23 13.80
C ILE A 134 -20.88 -4.01 13.24
N HIS A 135 -22.06 -4.20 12.63
CA HIS A 135 -22.86 -3.12 12.08
C HIS A 135 -23.19 -2.03 13.11
N GLU A 136 -23.47 -2.42 14.37
CA GLU A 136 -23.74 -1.47 15.45
C GLU A 136 -22.57 -0.52 15.71
N LEU A 137 -21.35 -1.04 15.60
CA LEU A 137 -20.12 -0.24 15.76
C LEU A 137 -19.92 0.72 14.58
N LEU A 138 -20.24 0.27 13.35
CA LEU A 138 -20.07 1.07 12.13
C LEU A 138 -21.12 2.19 12.00
N TYR A 139 -22.21 2.13 12.75
CA TYR A 139 -23.23 3.20 12.85
C TYR A 139 -22.95 4.19 13.97
N ARG A 140 -21.92 3.98 14.79
CA ARG A 140 -21.56 4.96 15.83
C ARG A 140 -21.24 6.32 15.20
N PRO A 141 -21.69 7.43 15.81
CA PRO A 141 -21.40 8.76 15.29
C PRO A 141 -19.94 9.15 15.52
N ARG A 142 -19.31 8.60 16.55
CA ARG A 142 -17.92 8.88 16.94
C ARG A 142 -17.32 7.72 17.74
N GLY A 143 -16.00 7.72 17.83
CA GLY A 143 -15.23 6.77 18.62
C GLY A 143 -14.03 6.24 17.85
N LEU A 144 -13.20 5.45 18.52
CA LEU A 144 -12.01 4.84 17.97
C LEU A 144 -12.21 3.33 17.82
N ILE A 145 -12.12 2.83 16.61
CA ILE A 145 -12.15 1.40 16.28
C ILE A 145 -10.75 0.97 15.84
N LEU A 146 -10.19 -0.04 16.50
CA LEU A 146 -8.84 -0.53 16.23
C LEU A 146 -8.88 -1.94 15.63
N VAL A 147 -8.25 -2.09 14.47
CA VAL A 147 -8.03 -3.39 13.82
C VAL A 147 -6.57 -3.78 13.98
N THR A 148 -6.30 -4.86 14.71
CA THR A 148 -4.95 -5.22 15.12
C THR A 148 -4.57 -6.62 14.68
N GLY A 149 -3.28 -6.87 14.49
CA GLY A 149 -2.75 -8.16 14.09
C GLY A 149 -1.42 -8.04 13.35
N PRO A 150 -0.72 -9.15 13.12
CA PRO A 150 0.53 -9.16 12.35
C PRO A 150 0.30 -8.77 10.88
N THR A 151 1.40 -8.55 10.16
CA THR A 151 1.34 -8.33 8.70
C THR A 151 0.72 -9.56 8.03
N GLY A 152 -0.15 -9.34 7.04
CA GLY A 152 -0.83 -10.42 6.33
C GLY A 152 -2.04 -11.03 7.07
N SER A 153 -2.44 -10.52 8.23
CA SER A 153 -3.60 -11.03 8.99
C SER A 153 -4.96 -10.55 8.46
N GLY A 154 -4.98 -9.74 7.40
CA GLY A 154 -6.22 -9.23 6.80
C GLY A 154 -6.70 -7.88 7.35
N LYS A 155 -5.87 -7.12 8.06
CA LYS A 155 -6.26 -5.81 8.62
C LYS A 155 -6.79 -4.85 7.54
N SER A 156 -6.03 -4.64 6.46
CA SER A 156 -6.44 -3.74 5.37
C SER A 156 -7.72 -4.22 4.69
N THR A 157 -7.85 -5.54 4.47
CA THR A 157 -9.08 -6.12 3.90
C THR A 157 -10.29 -5.90 4.81
N THR A 158 -10.12 -6.09 6.12
CA THR A 158 -11.17 -5.85 7.12
C THR A 158 -11.59 -4.38 7.14
N LEU A 159 -10.63 -3.46 7.19
CA LEU A 159 -10.91 -2.02 7.16
C LEU A 159 -11.60 -1.61 5.84
N ALA A 160 -11.10 -2.08 4.70
CA ALA A 160 -11.71 -1.79 3.41
C ALA A 160 -13.17 -2.27 3.35
N SER A 161 -13.46 -3.46 3.89
CA SER A 161 -14.83 -3.98 3.97
C SER A 161 -15.72 -3.14 4.89
N MET A 162 -15.20 -2.67 6.04
CA MET A 162 -15.93 -1.79 6.94
C MET A 162 -16.21 -0.42 6.30
N ILE A 163 -15.22 0.19 5.68
CA ILE A 163 -15.36 1.47 4.97
C ILE A 163 -16.33 1.35 3.80
N ASN A 164 -16.22 0.27 3.02
CA ASN A 164 -17.17 0.04 1.93
C ASN A 164 -18.61 -0.12 2.42
N TYR A 165 -18.82 -0.83 3.53
CA TYR A 165 -20.14 -0.97 4.14
C TYR A 165 -20.69 0.39 4.58
N ILE A 166 -19.91 1.24 5.25
CA ILE A 166 -20.32 2.60 5.63
C ILE A 166 -20.68 3.42 4.40
N ASN A 167 -19.84 3.37 3.35
CA ASN A 167 -20.03 4.06 2.09
C ASN A 167 -21.33 3.64 1.33
N GLU A 168 -21.80 2.42 1.56
CA GLU A 168 -23.07 1.93 1.01
C GLU A 168 -24.29 2.24 1.89
N ALA A 169 -24.11 2.28 3.19
CA ALA A 169 -25.20 2.25 4.15
C ALA A 169 -25.67 3.64 4.61
N ARG A 170 -24.79 4.64 4.63
CA ARG A 170 -25.10 5.98 5.16
C ARG A 170 -24.48 7.09 4.32
N ASP A 171 -25.05 8.29 4.42
CA ASP A 171 -24.48 9.49 3.81
C ASP A 171 -23.40 10.06 4.71
N GLY A 172 -22.38 10.71 4.14
CA GLY A 172 -21.31 11.35 4.87
C GLY A 172 -20.03 11.55 4.06
N HIS A 173 -18.98 11.98 4.75
CA HIS A 173 -17.65 12.14 4.18
C HIS A 173 -16.64 11.20 4.87
N ILE A 174 -16.02 10.35 4.09
CA ILE A 174 -14.98 9.41 4.54
C ILE A 174 -13.65 9.93 4.05
N ILE A 175 -12.68 10.11 4.96
CA ILE A 175 -11.30 10.43 4.62
C ILE A 175 -10.42 9.25 5.02
N THR A 176 -9.66 8.69 4.08
CA THR A 176 -8.64 7.69 4.38
C THR A 176 -7.24 8.27 4.23
N ILE A 177 -6.32 7.85 5.10
CA ILE A 177 -4.91 8.23 5.10
C ILE A 177 -4.12 6.93 5.16
N GLU A 178 -3.40 6.60 4.10
CA GLU A 178 -2.80 5.27 3.90
C GLU A 178 -1.36 5.34 3.38
N ASP A 179 -0.60 4.27 3.55
CA ASP A 179 0.80 4.18 3.07
C ASP A 179 1.16 2.74 2.62
N PRO A 180 0.98 2.43 1.30
CA PRO A 180 0.16 3.16 0.31
C PRO A 180 -1.33 2.81 0.42
N ILE A 181 -2.18 3.44 -0.42
CA ILE A 181 -3.59 3.06 -0.56
C ILE A 181 -3.66 1.64 -1.15
N GLU A 182 -4.27 0.70 -0.41
CA GLU A 182 -4.43 -0.69 -0.87
C GLU A 182 -5.76 -0.94 -1.59
N TYR A 183 -6.85 -0.30 -1.17
CA TYR A 183 -8.18 -0.46 -1.77
C TYR A 183 -8.77 0.88 -2.20
N TYR A 184 -9.21 0.99 -3.45
CA TYR A 184 -9.92 2.17 -3.91
C TYR A 184 -11.42 2.07 -3.60
N HIS A 185 -11.95 3.13 -3.03
CA HIS A 185 -13.37 3.29 -2.74
C HIS A 185 -13.98 4.29 -3.71
N ALA A 186 -14.89 3.83 -4.57
CA ALA A 186 -15.71 4.75 -5.36
C ALA A 186 -16.66 5.54 -4.45
N HIS A 187 -17.02 6.75 -4.85
CA HIS A 187 -18.11 7.47 -4.20
C HIS A 187 -19.41 6.69 -4.38
N LYS A 188 -20.13 6.41 -3.29
CA LYS A 188 -21.46 5.79 -3.27
C LYS A 188 -22.43 6.73 -2.59
N ARG A 189 -22.82 6.43 -1.37
CA ARG A 189 -23.60 7.35 -0.54
C ARG A 189 -22.71 8.38 0.17
N CYS A 190 -21.47 8.00 0.47
CA CYS A 190 -20.48 8.92 0.99
C CYS A 190 -19.65 9.57 -0.11
N VAL A 191 -19.18 10.78 0.14
CA VAL A 191 -17.98 11.31 -0.51
C VAL A 191 -16.78 10.61 0.11
N VAL A 192 -15.86 10.08 -0.70
CA VAL A 192 -14.66 9.40 -0.20
C VAL A 192 -13.43 10.12 -0.70
N THR A 193 -12.60 10.60 0.22
CA THR A 193 -11.31 11.23 -0.05
C THR A 193 -10.20 10.32 0.46
N GLN A 194 -9.43 9.74 -0.44
CA GLN A 194 -8.29 8.87 -0.08
C GLN A 194 -7.00 9.63 -0.31
N ARG A 195 -6.12 9.61 0.69
CA ARG A 195 -4.84 10.32 0.67
C ARG A 195 -3.69 9.37 0.98
N GLU A 196 -2.70 9.35 0.11
CA GLU A 196 -1.51 8.52 0.27
C GLU A 196 -0.37 9.34 0.92
N VAL A 197 0.21 8.78 1.97
CA VAL A 197 1.37 9.39 2.64
C VAL A 197 2.57 9.39 1.70
N HIS A 198 3.35 10.45 1.73
CA HIS A 198 4.48 10.73 0.84
C HIS A 198 4.13 11.03 -0.63
N VAL A 199 2.83 10.92 -1.01
CA VAL A 199 2.31 11.32 -2.34
C VAL A 199 1.45 12.58 -2.18
N ASP A 200 0.37 12.48 -1.42
CA ASP A 200 -0.63 13.53 -1.23
C ASP A 200 -0.39 14.32 0.06
N VAL A 201 0.25 13.69 1.05
CA VAL A 201 0.49 14.26 2.37
C VAL A 201 1.85 13.83 2.91
N PRO A 202 2.51 14.67 3.74
CA PRO A 202 3.84 14.36 4.23
C PRO A 202 3.86 13.32 5.35
N SER A 203 2.80 13.22 6.18
CA SER A 203 2.72 12.29 7.29
C SER A 203 1.28 12.00 7.70
N PHE A 204 1.07 10.90 8.46
CA PHE A 204 -0.24 10.55 9.02
C PHE A 204 -0.76 11.64 9.97
N SER A 205 0.06 12.10 10.90
CA SER A 205 -0.33 13.08 11.93
C SER A 205 -0.78 14.41 11.31
N GLU A 206 -0.04 14.91 10.31
CA GLU A 206 -0.39 16.14 9.62
C GLU A 206 -1.66 15.98 8.78
N ALA A 207 -1.80 14.84 8.10
CA ALA A 207 -2.99 14.54 7.32
C ALA A 207 -4.26 14.46 8.20
N ILE A 208 -4.19 13.87 9.40
CA ILE A 208 -5.31 13.85 10.36
C ILE A 208 -5.67 15.27 10.79
N ARG A 209 -4.69 16.10 11.16
CA ARG A 209 -4.93 17.50 11.55
C ARG A 209 -5.61 18.31 10.44
N HIS A 210 -5.25 18.05 9.17
CA HIS A 210 -5.91 18.67 8.02
C HIS A 210 -7.31 18.12 7.81
N ALA A 211 -7.50 16.80 7.94
CA ALA A 211 -8.79 16.15 7.78
C ALA A 211 -9.86 16.73 8.70
N LEU A 212 -9.53 17.05 9.95
CA LEU A 212 -10.46 17.66 10.92
C LEU A 212 -11.06 19.02 10.48
N ARG A 213 -10.51 19.64 9.43
CA ARG A 213 -11.04 20.88 8.83
C ARG A 213 -11.74 20.65 7.49
N GLN A 214 -11.94 19.39 7.11
CA GLN A 214 -12.50 18.98 5.82
C GLN A 214 -13.86 18.31 5.98
N ASP A 215 -14.55 18.56 7.08
CA ASP A 215 -15.89 18.04 7.39
C ASP A 215 -15.98 16.50 7.30
N PRO A 216 -15.11 15.73 7.99
CA PRO A 216 -15.15 14.29 7.95
C PRO A 216 -16.17 13.73 8.95
N ASP A 217 -16.95 12.73 8.54
CA ASP A 217 -17.71 11.88 9.48
C ASP A 217 -16.88 10.67 9.92
N VAL A 218 -16.06 10.16 8.99
CA VAL A 218 -15.23 8.96 9.17
C VAL A 218 -13.81 9.23 8.74
N ILE A 219 -12.84 8.87 9.59
CA ILE A 219 -11.42 8.96 9.29
C ILE A 219 -10.80 7.56 9.42
N LEU A 220 -10.13 7.08 8.37
CA LEU A 220 -9.30 5.88 8.43
C LEU A 220 -7.83 6.26 8.46
N VAL A 221 -7.12 5.79 9.48
CA VAL A 221 -5.67 5.92 9.64
C VAL A 221 -5.06 4.54 9.39
N GLY A 222 -4.43 4.38 8.24
CA GLY A 222 -3.92 3.08 7.76
C GLY A 222 -2.98 2.43 8.76
N GLU A 223 -2.19 3.25 9.50
CA GLU A 223 -1.25 2.77 10.48
C GLU A 223 -0.96 3.82 11.57
N MET A 224 -0.93 3.38 12.84
CA MET A 224 -0.64 4.20 14.01
C MET A 224 0.68 3.74 14.66
N ARG A 225 1.83 4.24 14.16
CA ARG A 225 3.17 3.82 14.62
C ARG A 225 3.79 4.78 15.62
N ASP A 226 3.61 6.06 15.42
CA ASP A 226 4.25 7.13 16.18
C ASP A 226 3.25 7.82 17.13
N LEU A 227 3.83 8.47 18.15
CA LEU A 227 3.08 9.17 19.18
C LEU A 227 2.12 10.22 18.62
N GLU A 228 2.60 11.01 17.66
CA GLU A 228 1.85 12.13 17.10
C GLU A 228 0.63 11.66 16.30
N THR A 229 0.76 10.56 15.56
CA THR A 229 -0.35 9.92 14.85
C THR A 229 -1.38 9.34 15.82
N ILE A 230 -0.93 8.67 16.89
CA ILE A 230 -1.81 8.10 17.93
C ILE A 230 -2.57 9.21 18.63
N GLU A 231 -1.91 10.28 19.04
CA GLU A 231 -2.52 11.44 19.71
C GLU A 231 -3.58 12.10 18.83
N ALA A 232 -3.25 12.34 17.56
CA ALA A 232 -4.17 12.95 16.61
C ALA A 232 -5.40 12.07 16.35
N ALA A 233 -5.25 10.75 16.26
CA ALA A 233 -6.36 9.82 16.07
C ALA A 233 -7.28 9.76 17.29
N ILE A 234 -6.74 9.72 18.51
CA ILE A 234 -7.53 9.78 19.76
C ILE A 234 -8.29 11.10 19.83
N SER A 235 -7.61 12.23 19.59
CA SER A 235 -8.24 13.55 19.61
C SER A 235 -9.39 13.66 18.60
N ALA A 236 -9.22 13.13 17.38
CA ALA A 236 -10.26 13.08 16.38
C ALA A 236 -11.49 12.27 16.85
N ALA A 237 -11.26 11.12 17.48
CA ALA A 237 -12.32 10.27 18.00
C ALA A 237 -13.10 10.96 19.16
N GLU A 238 -12.43 11.72 20.02
CA GLU A 238 -13.06 12.49 21.10
C GLU A 238 -13.88 13.68 20.58
N THR A 239 -13.41 14.32 19.51
CA THR A 239 -14.02 15.54 18.96
C THR A 239 -15.18 15.30 17.99
N GLY A 240 -15.68 14.07 17.88
CA GLY A 240 -16.94 13.80 17.19
C GLY A 240 -16.85 12.94 15.94
N HIS A 241 -15.69 12.36 15.62
CA HIS A 241 -15.47 11.58 14.42
C HIS A 241 -15.40 10.08 14.71
N LEU A 242 -15.86 9.25 13.77
CA LEU A 242 -15.62 7.80 13.81
C LEU A 242 -14.25 7.52 13.18
N VAL A 243 -13.30 7.11 14.00
CA VAL A 243 -11.91 6.90 13.62
C VAL A 243 -11.58 5.42 13.57
N PHE A 244 -11.00 4.97 12.47
CA PHE A 244 -10.44 3.63 12.30
C PHE A 244 -8.92 3.71 12.30
N GLY A 245 -8.25 2.79 12.99
CA GLY A 245 -6.80 2.73 13.00
C GLY A 245 -6.26 1.31 13.05
N THR A 246 -5.00 1.11 12.65
CA THR A 246 -4.32 -0.18 12.82
C THR A 246 -3.10 -0.09 13.71
N LEU A 247 -2.86 -1.21 14.42
CA LEU A 247 -1.62 -1.48 15.15
C LEU A 247 -1.16 -2.92 14.90
N HIS A 248 0.14 -3.15 15.07
CA HIS A 248 0.77 -4.47 14.94
C HIS A 248 0.89 -5.17 16.30
N THR A 249 -0.24 -5.40 16.97
CA THR A 249 -0.32 -6.09 18.26
C THR A 249 -1.13 -7.37 18.15
N ASN A 250 -0.87 -8.33 19.04
CA ASN A 250 -1.44 -9.68 18.97
C ASN A 250 -2.69 -9.86 19.84
N SER A 251 -3.13 -8.83 20.59
CA SER A 251 -4.35 -8.87 21.40
C SER A 251 -4.86 -7.46 21.70
N ALA A 252 -6.17 -7.35 22.00
CA ALA A 252 -6.81 -6.09 22.36
C ALA A 252 -6.18 -5.44 23.60
N ALA A 253 -5.92 -6.22 24.66
CA ALA A 253 -5.27 -5.72 25.89
C ALA A 253 -3.89 -5.13 25.59
N LYS A 254 -3.02 -5.88 24.87
CA LYS A 254 -1.70 -5.38 24.47
C LYS A 254 -1.76 -4.16 23.56
N THR A 255 -2.86 -3.96 22.83
CA THR A 255 -3.06 -2.77 22.00
C THR A 255 -3.22 -1.53 22.86
N VAL A 256 -4.05 -1.62 23.92
CA VAL A 256 -4.23 -0.53 24.87
C VAL A 256 -2.90 -0.20 25.57
N ASP A 257 -2.18 -1.21 26.07
CA ASP A 257 -0.87 -1.03 26.67
C ASP A 257 0.11 -0.36 25.72
N ARG A 258 0.16 -0.81 24.45
CA ARG A 258 1.05 -0.26 23.41
C ARG A 258 0.75 1.22 23.14
N ILE A 259 -0.52 1.60 23.10
CA ILE A 259 -0.92 3.01 22.92
C ILE A 259 -0.47 3.83 24.14
N VAL A 260 -0.80 3.38 25.36
CA VAL A 260 -0.44 4.10 26.60
C VAL A 260 1.08 4.21 26.76
N ASP A 261 1.82 3.17 26.38
CA ASP A 261 3.29 3.15 26.50
C ASP A 261 4.01 4.04 25.47
N ALA A 262 3.34 4.45 24.40
CA ALA A 262 3.88 5.43 23.47
C ALA A 262 4.00 6.84 24.11
N PHE A 263 3.26 7.11 25.18
CA PHE A 263 3.21 8.43 25.80
C PHE A 263 4.18 8.56 26.99
N PRO A 264 4.68 9.78 27.28
CA PRO A 264 5.44 10.08 28.48
C PRO A 264 4.67 9.73 29.76
N ALA A 265 5.38 9.40 30.83
CA ALA A 265 4.79 8.91 32.09
C ALA A 265 3.74 9.86 32.67
N ASN A 266 3.95 11.16 32.57
CA ASN A 266 3.02 12.20 33.05
C ASN A 266 1.72 12.33 32.23
N MET A 267 1.64 11.74 31.04
CA MET A 267 0.47 11.75 30.17
C MET A 267 -0.35 10.44 30.23
N LYS A 268 0.23 9.35 30.73
CA LYS A 268 -0.36 8.01 30.66
C LYS A 268 -1.77 7.92 31.26
N ASP A 269 -2.03 8.56 32.37
CA ASP A 269 -3.34 8.52 33.04
C ASP A 269 -4.41 9.31 32.26
N MET A 270 -4.02 10.44 31.67
CA MET A 270 -4.87 11.19 30.76
C MET A 270 -5.25 10.33 29.54
N ILE A 271 -4.25 9.70 28.90
CA ILE A 271 -4.47 8.84 27.73
C ILE A 271 -5.36 7.64 28.04
N ARG A 272 -5.20 7.01 29.23
CA ARG A 272 -6.10 5.93 29.67
C ARG A 272 -7.54 6.41 29.76
N THR A 273 -7.76 7.60 30.29
CA THR A 273 -9.10 8.19 30.40
C THR A 273 -9.68 8.49 29.02
N GLN A 274 -8.90 9.06 28.13
CA GLN A 274 -9.31 9.36 26.74
C GLN A 274 -9.62 8.09 25.96
N LEU A 275 -8.80 7.05 26.06
CA LEU A 275 -9.08 5.75 25.46
C LEU A 275 -10.35 5.11 26.02
N ALA A 276 -10.56 5.17 27.34
CA ALA A 276 -11.75 4.60 27.96
C ALA A 276 -13.05 5.28 27.50
N SER A 277 -12.99 6.56 27.10
CA SER A 277 -14.13 7.32 26.59
C SER A 277 -14.33 7.20 25.07
N SER A 278 -13.26 6.96 24.31
CA SER A 278 -13.29 6.97 22.86
C SER A 278 -13.28 5.58 22.21
N LEU A 279 -12.69 4.58 22.85
CA LEU A 279 -12.61 3.22 22.29
C LEU A 279 -14.00 2.56 22.26
N VAL A 280 -14.34 1.95 21.10
CA VAL A 280 -15.68 1.39 20.85
C VAL A 280 -15.61 -0.11 20.62
#